data_cc728d541054d2c999acf8fc1aabb3cc
#
_entry.id   cc728d541054d2c999acf8fc1aabb3cc
#
_cell.length_a   1.000
_cell.length_b   1.000
_cell.length_c   1.000
_cell.angle_alpha   90.00
_cell.angle_beta   90.00
_cell.angle_gamma   90.00
#
_symmetry.space_group_name_H-M   'P 1'
#
loop_
_entity.id
_entity.type
_entity.pdbx_description
1 polymer ?
#
loop_
_entity_poly.entity_id
_entity_poly.type
_entity_poly.pdbx_seq_one_letter_code
_entity_poly.pdbx_strand_id
1 'polypeptide(L)'
;MSATADTPETSEVPQTEAEIDKLRKEIDQLDAQILAAIKRRTEVSRLIGRTRMASGGTRLVHSREMKVLERFSELGQEGHTLAMLLLRLGRGRLGH
;
A
#
# COMPACT_ATOMS: atom_id res chain seq x y z
N MET A 1 -30.49 1.19 -13.17
CA MET A 1 -30.08 1.10 -12.66
C MET A 1 -29.37 1.32 -12.18
N SER A 2 -29.05 1.27 -12.22
CA SER A 2 -28.44 1.37 -11.68
C SER A 2 -27.61 1.48 -11.55
N ALA A 3 -27.47 1.52 -11.41
CA ALA A 3 -26.78 1.70 -11.13
C ALA A 3 -26.01 1.60 -11.32
N THR A 4 -26.21 1.46 -11.46
CA THR A 4 -25.53 1.33 -11.44
C THR A 4 -24.78 1.64 -11.59
N ALA A 5 -24.98 1.89 -11.82
CA ALA A 5 -24.23 2.33 -11.94
C ALA A 5 -23.27 2.50 -11.45
N ASP A 6 -23.65 2.70 -11.03
CA ASP A 6 -22.78 2.75 -10.39
C ASP A 6 -22.16 1.69 -10.44
N THR A 7 -22.86 0.80 -10.62
CA THR A 7 -21.97 -0.14 -10.64
C THR A 7 -21.44 -0.30 -11.94
N PRO A 8 -20.39 0.40 -12.14
CA PRO A 8 -19.68 0.32 -13.37
C PRO A 8 -19.15 -1.07 -13.59
N GLU A 9 -18.99 -1.87 -12.56
CA GLU A 9 -18.50 -3.21 -12.80
C GLU A 9 -19.38 -4.03 -13.71
N THR A 10 -20.67 -3.72 -13.75
CA THR A 10 -21.56 -4.43 -14.66
C THR A 10 -21.20 -4.13 -16.11
N SER A 11 -20.93 -2.86 -16.40
CA SER A 11 -20.56 -2.46 -17.75
C SER A 11 -19.09 -2.76 -18.02
N GLU A 12 -18.34 -3.13 -16.98
CA GLU A 12 -16.92 -3.38 -17.12
C GLU A 12 -16.57 -4.86 -17.21
N VAL A 13 -17.56 -5.72 -17.22
CA VAL A 13 -17.29 -7.16 -17.40
C VAL A 13 -16.76 -7.38 -18.81
N PRO A 14 -15.55 -7.89 -18.94
CA PRO A 14 -14.97 -8.06 -20.27
C PRO A 14 -15.66 -9.16 -21.04
N GLN A 15 -15.93 -8.89 -22.30
CA GLN A 15 -16.59 -9.84 -23.20
C GLN A 15 -15.61 -10.40 -24.23
N THR A 16 -14.46 -9.75 -24.41
CA THR A 16 -13.50 -10.17 -25.42
C THR A 16 -12.09 -10.13 -24.83
N GLU A 17 -11.17 -10.81 -25.52
CA GLU A 17 -9.75 -10.75 -25.11
C GLU A 17 -9.20 -9.35 -25.21
N ALA A 18 -9.66 -8.57 -26.18
CA ALA A 18 -9.19 -7.19 -26.31
C ALA A 18 -9.58 -6.37 -25.08
N GLU A 19 -10.78 -6.61 -24.55
CA GLU A 19 -11.22 -5.91 -23.36
C GLU A 19 -10.43 -6.36 -22.12
N ILE A 20 -10.12 -7.65 -22.06
CA ILE A 20 -9.26 -8.17 -20.98
C ILE A 20 -7.89 -7.52 -21.02
N ASP A 21 -7.31 -7.42 -22.23
CA ASP A 21 -5.99 -6.80 -22.36
C ASP A 21 -6.01 -5.36 -21.92
N LYS A 22 -7.10 -4.64 -22.21
CA LYS A 22 -7.24 -3.26 -21.80
C LYS A 22 -7.25 -3.14 -20.26
N LEU A 23 -7.99 -4.06 -19.61
CA LEU A 23 -8.03 -4.07 -18.16
C LEU A 23 -6.69 -4.45 -17.56
N ARG A 24 -5.95 -5.34 -18.20
CA ARG A 24 -4.63 -5.71 -17.72
C ARG A 24 -3.66 -4.52 -17.80
N LYS A 25 -3.80 -3.68 -18.82
CA LYS A 25 -2.99 -2.47 -18.90
C LYS A 25 -3.29 -1.52 -17.75
N GLU A 26 -4.56 -1.47 -17.35
CA GLU A 26 -4.92 -0.67 -16.19
C GLU A 26 -4.27 -1.23 -14.93
N ILE A 27 -4.26 -2.56 -14.77
CA ILE A 27 -3.58 -3.19 -13.64
C ILE A 27 -2.10 -2.84 -13.66
N ASP A 28 -1.46 -2.88 -14.82
CA ASP A 28 -0.05 -2.54 -14.93
C ASP A 28 0.22 -1.13 -14.44
N GLN A 29 -0.67 -0.19 -14.78
CA GLN A 29 -0.53 1.19 -14.34
C GLN A 29 -0.72 1.31 -12.83
N LEU A 30 -1.70 0.58 -12.29
CA LEU A 30 -1.94 0.59 -10.85
C LEU A 30 -0.76 -0.02 -10.10
N ASP A 31 -0.19 -1.10 -10.64
CA ASP A 31 0.99 -1.71 -10.03
C ASP A 31 2.15 -0.74 -10.00
N ALA A 32 2.34 0.02 -11.07
CA ALA A 32 3.41 1.02 -11.11
C ALA A 32 3.19 2.09 -10.04
N GLN A 33 1.94 2.51 -9.84
CA GLN A 33 1.61 3.48 -8.81
C GLN A 33 1.83 2.93 -7.41
N ILE A 34 1.44 1.67 -7.20
CA ILE A 34 1.64 1.00 -5.92
C ILE A 34 3.13 0.91 -5.61
N LEU A 35 3.92 0.47 -6.59
CA LEU A 35 5.36 0.33 -6.39
C LEU A 35 6.01 1.66 -6.08
N ALA A 36 5.64 2.71 -6.83
CA ALA A 36 6.18 4.04 -6.60
C ALA A 36 5.81 4.54 -5.19
N ALA A 37 4.56 4.30 -4.78
CA ALA A 37 4.11 4.71 -3.46
C ALA A 37 4.87 3.98 -2.35
N ILE A 38 5.10 2.68 -2.53
CA ILE A 38 5.84 1.89 -1.55
C ILE A 38 7.27 2.40 -1.43
N LYS A 39 7.92 2.67 -2.56
CA LYS A 39 9.28 3.20 -2.55
C LYS A 39 9.34 4.54 -1.81
N ARG A 40 8.42 5.44 -2.13
CA ARG A 40 8.42 6.76 -1.49
C ARG A 40 8.11 6.65 -0.01
N ARG A 41 7.12 5.82 0.35
CA ARG A 41 6.78 5.61 1.75
C ARG A 41 7.99 5.08 2.52
N THR A 42 8.71 4.14 1.93
CA THR A 42 9.90 3.56 2.54
C THR A 42 10.97 4.64 2.79
N GLU A 43 11.20 5.49 1.78
CA GLU A 43 12.17 6.58 1.92
C GLU A 43 11.78 7.53 3.05
N VAL A 44 10.52 7.94 3.05
CA VAL A 44 10.03 8.90 4.06
C VAL A 44 10.13 8.29 5.46
N SER A 45 9.72 7.03 5.58
CA SER A 45 9.76 6.36 6.87
C SER A 45 11.18 6.24 7.40
N ARG A 46 12.12 5.89 6.53
CA ARG A 46 13.53 5.78 6.94
C ARG A 46 14.11 7.13 7.30
N LEU A 47 13.70 8.17 6.58
CA LEU A 47 14.15 9.52 6.90
C LEU A 47 13.67 9.94 8.29
N ILE A 48 12.40 9.67 8.58
CA ILE A 48 11.84 9.95 9.90
C ILE A 48 12.61 9.18 10.97
N GLY A 49 12.90 7.90 10.70
CA GLY A 49 13.65 7.08 11.64
C GLY A 49 15.01 7.64 11.95
N ARG A 50 15.74 8.08 10.91
CA ARG A 50 17.06 8.65 11.11
C ARG A 50 16.98 9.95 11.91
N THR A 51 15.96 10.77 11.63
CA THR A 51 15.80 12.03 12.34
C THR A 51 15.52 11.78 13.82
N ARG A 52 14.66 10.79 14.12
CA ARG A 52 14.37 10.45 15.51
C ARG A 52 15.58 9.91 16.23
N MET A 53 16.38 9.07 15.58
CA MET A 53 17.58 8.52 16.19
C MET A 53 18.60 9.62 16.48
N ALA A 54 18.73 10.58 15.57
CA ALA A 54 19.64 11.70 15.76
C ALA A 54 19.22 12.56 16.94
N SER A 55 17.91 12.59 17.25
CA SER A 55 17.38 13.37 18.37
C SER A 55 17.32 12.57 19.66
N GLY A 56 17.84 11.34 19.67
CA GLY A 56 17.82 10.50 20.88
C GLY A 56 16.53 9.73 21.06
N GLY A 57 15.63 9.76 20.06
CA GLY A 57 14.40 9.02 20.14
C GLY A 57 14.54 7.60 19.63
N THR A 58 13.41 6.92 19.48
CA THR A 58 13.39 5.55 18.99
C THR A 58 12.86 5.49 17.58
N ARG A 59 13.35 4.50 16.82
CA ARG A 59 12.90 4.25 15.47
C ARG A 59 11.49 3.68 15.44
N LEU A 60 11.11 2.98 16.51
CA LEU A 60 9.81 2.32 16.59
C LEU A 60 8.87 3.11 17.47
N VAL A 61 7.72 3.49 16.92
CA VAL A 61 6.68 4.16 17.67
C VAL A 61 5.45 3.27 17.61
N HIS A 62 5.21 2.53 18.68
CA HIS A 62 4.20 1.48 18.71
C HIS A 62 2.80 2.00 18.35
N SER A 63 2.40 3.15 18.90
CA SER A 63 1.08 3.70 18.62
C SER A 63 0.91 4.03 17.15
N ARG A 64 1.97 4.49 16.50
CA ARG A 64 1.92 4.79 15.07
C ARG A 64 1.76 3.51 14.26
N GLU A 65 2.48 2.45 14.66
CA GLU A 65 2.38 1.17 13.97
C GLU A 65 0.98 0.58 14.08
N MET A 66 0.36 0.72 15.25
CA MET A 66 -1.00 0.24 15.42
C MET A 66 -1.98 0.94 14.48
N LYS A 67 -1.79 2.24 14.27
CA LYS A 67 -2.63 2.98 13.34
C LYS A 67 -2.45 2.51 11.90
N VAL A 68 -1.24 2.14 11.53
CA VAL A 68 -0.99 1.62 10.19
C VAL A 68 -1.70 0.28 10.01
N LEU A 69 -1.58 -0.61 10.99
CA LEU A 69 -2.26 -1.90 10.94
C LEU A 69 -3.77 -1.71 10.79
N GLU A 70 -4.32 -0.78 11.58
CA GLU A 70 -5.75 -0.52 11.55
C GLU A 70 -6.18 -0.02 10.17
N ARG A 71 -5.39 0.87 9.57
CA ARG A 71 -5.71 1.43 8.27
C ARG A 71 -5.84 0.35 7.20
N PHE A 72 -4.92 -0.60 7.21
CA PHE A 72 -4.91 -1.64 6.18
C PHE A 72 -5.83 -2.80 6.51
N SER A 73 -6.46 -2.78 7.71
CA SER A 73 -7.41 -3.82 8.08
C SER A 73 -8.61 -3.88 7.15
N GLU A 74 -8.86 -2.82 6.38
CA GLU A 74 -9.92 -2.84 5.38
C GLU A 74 -9.74 -3.98 4.38
N LEU A 75 -8.51 -4.44 4.19
CA LEU A 75 -8.24 -5.54 3.27
C LEU A 75 -8.25 -6.89 3.97
N GLY A 76 -8.70 -6.93 5.23
CA GLY A 76 -8.75 -8.16 5.99
C GLY A 76 -7.38 -8.68 6.36
N GLN A 77 -7.24 -9.99 6.38
CA GLN A 77 -6.00 -10.64 6.80
C GLN A 77 -4.82 -10.25 5.91
N GLU A 78 -5.07 -10.17 4.61
CA GLU A 78 -4.02 -9.75 3.68
C GLU A 78 -3.58 -8.33 3.94
N GLY A 79 -4.52 -7.48 4.39
CA GLY A 79 -4.18 -6.11 4.75
C GLY A 79 -3.22 -6.06 5.92
N HIS A 80 -3.43 -6.93 6.91
CA HIS A 80 -2.53 -7.03 8.06
C HIS A 80 -1.13 -7.43 7.59
N THR A 81 -1.05 -8.45 6.74
CA THR A 81 0.22 -8.92 6.20
C THR A 81 0.93 -7.80 5.42
N LEU A 82 0.17 -7.11 4.58
CA LEU A 82 0.73 -6.00 3.79
C LEU A 82 1.25 -4.90 4.71
N ALA A 83 0.47 -4.54 5.73
CA ALA A 83 0.89 -3.50 6.67
C ALA A 83 2.21 -3.87 7.35
N MET A 84 2.33 -5.13 7.77
CA MET A 84 3.56 -5.60 8.41
C MET A 84 4.76 -5.49 7.48
N LEU A 85 4.56 -5.79 6.19
CA LEU A 85 5.64 -5.67 5.20
C LEU A 85 6.03 -4.21 5.01
N LEU A 86 5.05 -3.31 4.92
CA LEU A 86 5.33 -1.89 4.76
C LEU A 86 6.07 -1.34 5.96
N LEU A 87 5.67 -1.75 7.16
CA LEU A 87 6.36 -1.33 8.38
C LEU A 87 7.80 -1.83 8.40
N ARG A 88 8.01 -3.08 7.98
CA ARG A 88 9.36 -3.65 7.93
C ARG A 88 10.23 -2.91 6.93
N LEU A 89 9.70 -2.62 5.75
CA LEU A 89 10.45 -1.86 4.75
C LEU A 89 10.85 -0.49 5.29
N GLY A 90 9.94 0.15 6.01
CA GLY A 90 10.21 1.49 6.55
C GLY A 90 11.26 1.50 7.63
N ARG A 91 11.34 0.42 8.43
CA ARG A 91 12.37 0.32 9.46
C ARG A 91 13.74 0.10 8.85
N GLY A 92 13.77 -0.51 7.68
CA GLY A 92 15.01 -0.93 7.09
C GLY A 92 15.56 -2.14 7.82
N ARG A 93 16.87 -2.25 7.87
CA ARG A 93 17.54 -3.40 8.48
C ARG A 93 17.88 -3.05 9.92
N LEU A 94 16.98 -3.41 10.82
CA LEU A 94 17.21 -3.13 12.23
C LEU A 94 18.45 -3.85 12.70
N GLY A 95 19.32 -3.13 13.41
CA GLY A 95 20.53 -3.70 13.95
C GLY A 95 21.66 -3.82 12.96
N HIS A 96 21.49 -3.28 11.80
CA HIS A 96 22.49 -3.38 10.76
C HIS A 96 22.89 -2.03 10.24
#